data_73ea7b7e22d58120ca0da61e722f7d53
#
_entry.id   73ea7b7e22d58120ca0da61e722f7d53
#
_cell.length_a   1.000
_cell.length_b   1.000
_cell.length_c   1.000
_cell.angle_alpha   90.00
_cell.angle_beta   90.00
_cell.angle_gamma   90.00
#
_symmetry.space_group_name_H-M   'P 1'
#
loop_
_entity.id
_entity.type
_entity.pdbx_description
1 polymer ?
#
loop_
_entity_poly.entity_id
_entity_poly.type
_entity_poly.pdbx_seq_one_letter_code
_entity_poly.pdbx_strand_id
1 'polypeptide(L)'
;MMKILHIISNESDRARVERVTRYVSEEFEHQFVMSEELGSVKCPVDVIHAHRWFGCGQAAWNYASSSHLPYVVDVVQSDLDAYHKLFVFNKKSAENVLLEAARVVFTSQSQQDFLAQHLPSKTADTVFFHSTMLFEPLNPYWINNLHIHPPTALVHIKLLNVGTADSNSHLDAVHHAMKKLQRRNYDISLTTVGDLTDEELLDVYRNHDIFLQLDEKTPSTQRFAQALSQGLPVLYAQKGICDGIFKEGLAGYAVNPKSADDLAKTILNISDLFGTIEQQIMRLHPLGLFDAKEQSRQWEHLYENSLC
;
A
#
# COMPACT_ATOMS: atom_id res chain seq x y z
N MET A 1 29.54 -0.04 -9.43
CA MET A 1 28.51 -0.91 -8.79
C MET A 1 28.20 -0.30 -7.44
N MET A 2 26.98 0.22 -7.29
CA MET A 2 26.49 0.86 -6.06
C MET A 2 26.07 -0.21 -5.05
N LYS A 3 26.48 -0.06 -3.81
CA LYS A 3 26.19 -1.05 -2.74
C LYS A 3 25.12 -0.55 -1.80
N ILE A 4 24.01 -1.26 -1.77
CA ILE A 4 22.83 -0.94 -0.95
C ILE A 4 22.75 -1.89 0.24
N LEU A 5 22.70 -1.33 1.44
CA LEU A 5 22.48 -2.10 2.66
C LEU A 5 21.02 -1.99 3.08
N HIS A 6 20.30 -3.09 2.99
CA HIS A 6 18.92 -3.21 3.44
C HIS A 6 18.86 -3.60 4.91
N ILE A 7 18.28 -2.73 5.75
CA ILE A 7 18.00 -3.02 7.15
C ILE A 7 16.55 -3.47 7.27
N ILE A 8 16.36 -4.69 7.71
CA ILE A 8 15.06 -5.36 7.81
C ILE A 8 14.75 -5.71 9.27
N SER A 9 13.46 -5.87 9.60
CA SER A 9 13.00 -6.23 10.93
C SER A 9 12.67 -7.72 11.09
N ASN A 10 12.42 -8.42 9.97
CA ASN A 10 12.04 -9.83 9.95
C ASN A 10 12.16 -10.42 8.54
N GLU A 11 12.03 -11.75 8.44
CA GLU A 11 12.13 -12.49 7.17
C GLU A 11 11.00 -12.15 6.16
N SER A 12 9.83 -11.70 6.63
CA SER A 12 8.75 -11.27 5.73
C SER A 12 9.12 -9.96 5.02
N ASP A 13 9.74 -9.02 5.72
CA ASP A 13 10.27 -7.80 5.12
C ASP A 13 11.37 -8.14 4.11
N ARG A 14 12.25 -9.08 4.45
CA ARG A 14 13.29 -9.57 3.55
C ARG A 14 12.71 -10.13 2.24
N ALA A 15 11.76 -11.06 2.34
CA ALA A 15 11.13 -11.66 1.17
C ALA A 15 10.42 -10.62 0.28
N ARG A 16 9.83 -9.58 0.88
CA ARG A 16 9.22 -8.46 0.16
C ARG A 16 10.27 -7.67 -0.63
N VAL A 17 11.37 -7.30 0.01
CA VAL A 17 12.45 -6.53 -0.60
C VAL A 17 13.14 -7.32 -1.70
N GLU A 18 13.45 -8.59 -1.47
CA GLU A 18 14.07 -9.48 -2.47
C GLU A 18 13.22 -9.65 -3.74
N ARG A 19 11.89 -9.52 -3.65
CA ARG A 19 11.03 -9.53 -4.85
C ARG A 19 11.34 -8.40 -5.81
N VAL A 20 11.67 -7.22 -5.29
CA VAL A 20 12.02 -6.04 -6.11
C VAL A 20 13.48 -6.11 -6.55
N THR A 21 14.39 -6.39 -5.61
CA THR A 21 15.83 -6.37 -5.88
C THR A 21 16.28 -7.39 -6.94
N ARG A 22 15.52 -8.47 -7.16
CA ARG A 22 15.77 -9.42 -8.26
C ARG A 22 15.73 -8.81 -9.66
N TYR A 23 15.05 -7.69 -9.82
CA TYR A 23 14.89 -7.01 -11.11
C TYR A 23 15.70 -5.71 -11.19
N VAL A 24 16.35 -5.32 -10.12
CA VAL A 24 17.30 -4.19 -10.13
C VAL A 24 18.52 -4.57 -10.95
N SER A 25 19.08 -3.60 -11.68
CA SER A 25 20.21 -3.85 -12.57
C SER A 25 21.46 -4.35 -11.82
N GLU A 26 22.36 -5.04 -12.54
CA GLU A 26 23.63 -5.55 -12.00
C GLU A 26 24.60 -4.43 -11.54
N GLU A 27 24.26 -3.17 -11.80
CA GLU A 27 25.00 -2.01 -11.30
C GLU A 27 24.81 -1.79 -9.79
N PHE A 28 23.84 -2.46 -9.18
CA PHE A 28 23.54 -2.42 -7.76
C PHE A 28 23.83 -3.76 -7.09
N GLU A 29 24.54 -3.72 -5.98
CA GLU A 29 24.76 -4.86 -5.08
C GLU A 29 23.90 -4.71 -3.84
N HIS A 30 23.09 -5.70 -3.52
CA HIS A 30 22.17 -5.68 -2.40
C HIS A 30 22.66 -6.57 -1.25
N GLN A 31 22.80 -6.00 -0.06
CA GLN A 31 23.14 -6.72 1.17
C GLN A 31 21.99 -6.57 2.17
N PHE A 32 21.70 -7.62 2.92
CA PHE A 32 20.62 -7.63 3.90
C PHE A 32 21.16 -7.87 5.31
N VAL A 33 20.67 -7.11 6.27
CA VAL A 33 21.03 -7.25 7.67
C VAL A 33 19.80 -7.04 8.54
N MET A 34 19.70 -7.81 9.61
CA MET A 34 18.72 -7.52 10.65
C MET A 34 19.13 -6.27 11.43
N SER A 35 18.15 -5.47 11.85
CA SER A 35 18.44 -4.22 12.58
C SER A 35 19.32 -4.42 13.82
N GLU A 36 19.23 -5.59 14.45
CA GLU A 36 20.00 -5.98 15.64
C GLU A 36 21.47 -6.35 15.30
N GLU A 37 21.75 -6.73 14.06
CA GLU A 37 23.04 -7.23 13.60
C GLU A 37 23.86 -6.17 12.84
N LEU A 38 23.35 -4.95 12.73
CA LEU A 38 23.97 -3.87 11.94
C LEU A 38 25.42 -3.60 12.31
N GLY A 39 25.78 -3.72 13.59
CA GLY A 39 27.15 -3.58 14.08
C GLY A 39 28.15 -4.60 13.50
N SER A 40 27.69 -5.68 12.90
CA SER A 40 28.52 -6.72 12.28
C SER A 40 28.91 -6.40 10.82
N VAL A 41 28.29 -5.39 10.20
CA VAL A 41 28.54 -5.00 8.80
C VAL A 41 29.95 -4.43 8.66
N LYS A 42 30.77 -5.12 7.88
CA LYS A 42 32.19 -4.74 7.62
C LYS A 42 32.44 -4.35 6.16
N CYS A 43 31.45 -4.53 5.30
CA CYS A 43 31.63 -4.22 3.89
C CYS A 43 31.34 -2.74 3.61
N PRO A 44 32.05 -2.10 2.67
CA PRO A 44 31.71 -0.75 2.23
C PRO A 44 30.30 -0.75 1.61
N VAL A 45 29.50 0.24 1.96
CA VAL A 45 28.16 0.50 1.42
C VAL A 45 28.05 1.95 0.98
N ASP A 46 27.22 2.22 -0.01
CA ASP A 46 27.03 3.57 -0.57
C ASP A 46 25.71 4.18 -0.08
N VAL A 47 24.67 3.38 0.07
CA VAL A 47 23.34 3.81 0.55
C VAL A 47 22.78 2.79 1.54
N ILE A 48 22.10 3.25 2.56
CA ILE A 48 21.37 2.43 3.53
C ILE A 48 19.88 2.56 3.27
N HIS A 49 19.15 1.45 3.23
CA HIS A 49 17.69 1.45 3.09
C HIS A 49 17.04 0.72 4.27
N ALA A 50 16.41 1.47 5.15
CA ALA A 50 15.68 0.95 6.31
C ALA A 50 14.22 0.69 5.94
N HIS A 51 13.76 -0.55 6.04
CA HIS A 51 12.41 -0.96 5.62
C HIS A 51 11.34 -0.79 6.69
N ARG A 52 11.58 0.05 7.67
CA ARG A 52 10.63 0.58 8.67
C ARG A 52 11.19 1.84 9.30
N TRP A 53 10.31 2.73 9.72
CA TRP A 53 10.72 3.91 10.49
C TRP A 53 11.25 3.52 11.86
N PHE A 54 10.46 2.75 12.63
CA PHE A 54 10.88 2.29 13.95
C PHE A 54 11.76 1.04 13.88
N GLY A 55 12.76 0.98 14.73
CA GLY A 55 13.76 -0.09 14.72
C GLY A 55 14.77 0.09 13.59
N CYS A 56 14.42 -0.26 12.37
CA CYS A 56 15.33 -0.18 11.22
C CYS A 56 15.78 1.25 10.92
N GLY A 57 14.88 2.24 10.91
CA GLY A 57 15.21 3.64 10.66
C GLY A 57 16.11 4.24 11.75
N GLN A 58 15.85 3.92 13.02
CA GLN A 58 16.72 4.36 14.12
C GLN A 58 18.12 3.74 14.00
N ALA A 59 18.21 2.47 13.64
CA ALA A 59 19.48 1.79 13.41
C ALA A 59 20.24 2.40 12.21
N ALA A 60 19.53 2.67 11.11
CA ALA A 60 20.09 3.35 9.94
C ALA A 60 20.63 4.73 10.27
N TRP A 61 19.86 5.55 10.99
CA TRP A 61 20.27 6.88 11.41
C TRP A 61 21.54 6.87 12.27
N ASN A 62 21.61 5.99 13.25
CA ASN A 62 22.79 5.84 14.10
C ASN A 62 24.02 5.42 13.29
N TYR A 63 23.88 4.48 12.38
CA TYR A 63 24.98 4.00 11.54
C TYR A 63 25.40 5.07 10.51
N ALA A 64 24.44 5.70 9.84
CA ALA A 64 24.65 6.77 8.88
C ALA A 64 25.37 7.97 9.48
N SER A 65 24.96 8.38 10.69
CA SER A 65 25.59 9.50 11.42
C SER A 65 27.07 9.26 11.71
N SER A 66 27.47 8.00 11.95
CA SER A 66 28.87 7.64 12.22
C SER A 66 29.70 7.44 10.95
N SER A 67 29.07 7.03 9.84
CA SER A 67 29.72 6.70 8.57
C SER A 67 29.57 7.77 7.49
N HIS A 68 28.77 8.80 7.73
CA HIS A 68 28.43 9.89 6.80
C HIS A 68 27.81 9.36 5.49
N LEU A 69 27.01 8.31 5.58
CA LEU A 69 26.32 7.71 4.45
C LEU A 69 24.88 8.23 4.33
N PRO A 70 24.34 8.39 3.12
CA PRO A 70 22.93 8.66 2.93
C PRO A 70 22.09 7.43 3.29
N TYR A 71 20.89 7.68 3.82
CA TYR A 71 19.95 6.60 4.10
C TYR A 71 18.52 6.94 3.66
N VAL A 72 17.80 5.90 3.32
CA VAL A 72 16.40 5.91 2.92
C VAL A 72 15.59 5.19 4.00
N VAL A 73 14.38 5.66 4.26
CA VAL A 73 13.48 5.07 5.27
C VAL A 73 12.10 4.82 4.67
N ASP A 74 11.65 3.56 4.72
CA ASP A 74 10.25 3.23 4.47
C ASP A 74 9.41 3.57 5.71
N VAL A 75 8.26 4.19 5.48
CA VAL A 75 7.23 4.43 6.50
C VAL A 75 6.00 3.59 6.17
N VAL A 76 5.63 2.71 7.08
CA VAL A 76 4.46 1.85 6.94
C VAL A 76 3.37 2.24 7.93
N GLN A 77 2.12 1.78 7.73
CA GLN A 77 1.01 2.17 8.59
C GLN A 77 1.23 1.88 10.07
N SER A 78 1.82 0.72 10.39
CA SER A 78 2.14 0.37 11.78
C SER A 78 3.13 1.32 12.46
N ASP A 79 3.97 2.01 11.68
CA ASP A 79 4.88 3.03 12.22
C ASP A 79 4.10 4.28 12.66
N LEU A 80 3.08 4.70 11.89
CA LEU A 80 2.22 5.81 12.28
C LEU A 80 1.45 5.49 13.55
N ASP A 81 0.92 4.28 13.67
CA ASP A 81 0.21 3.81 14.86
C ASP A 81 1.15 3.77 16.09
N ALA A 82 2.41 3.40 15.88
CA ALA A 82 3.43 3.42 16.94
C ALA A 82 3.79 4.86 17.35
N TYR A 83 3.95 5.77 16.37
CA TYR A 83 4.25 7.18 16.61
C TYR A 83 3.20 7.85 17.49
N HIS A 84 1.91 7.58 17.26
CA HIS A 84 0.81 8.12 18.09
C HIS A 84 0.93 7.75 19.57
N LYS A 85 1.50 6.59 19.87
CA LYS A 85 1.66 6.07 21.23
C LYS A 85 2.92 6.58 21.92
N LEU A 86 3.81 7.32 21.21
CA LEU A 86 5.05 7.83 21.78
C LEU A 86 4.80 9.00 22.72
N PHE A 87 5.61 9.06 23.77
CA PHE A 87 5.74 10.27 24.58
C PHE A 87 6.44 11.39 23.80
N VAL A 88 6.15 12.64 24.15
CA VAL A 88 6.61 13.85 23.44
C VAL A 88 8.14 13.86 23.20
N PHE A 89 8.94 13.46 24.19
CA PHE A 89 10.39 13.40 24.05
C PHE A 89 10.87 12.39 23.01
N ASN A 90 10.20 11.23 22.95
CA ASN A 90 10.53 10.18 21.99
C ASN A 90 10.08 10.54 20.57
N LYS A 91 9.04 11.36 20.42
CA LYS A 91 8.59 11.85 19.12
C LYS A 91 9.67 12.64 18.41
N LYS A 92 10.32 13.57 19.11
CA LYS A 92 11.39 14.37 18.53
C LYS A 92 12.56 13.52 18.01
N SER A 93 12.96 12.48 18.73
CA SER A 93 14.00 11.56 18.26
C SER A 93 13.53 10.77 17.02
N ALA A 94 12.29 10.30 17.01
CA ALA A 94 11.72 9.60 15.85
C ALA A 94 11.62 10.51 14.63
N GLU A 95 11.20 11.76 14.82
CA GLU A 95 11.12 12.78 13.76
C GLU A 95 12.48 13.06 13.14
N ASN A 96 13.55 13.16 13.94
CA ASN A 96 14.91 13.38 13.45
C ASN A 96 15.36 12.27 12.48
N VAL A 97 14.95 11.03 12.71
CA VAL A 97 15.24 9.91 11.79
C VAL A 97 14.73 10.20 10.39
N LEU A 98 13.53 10.79 10.26
CA LEU A 98 12.97 11.12 8.96
C LEU A 98 13.55 12.42 8.38
N LEU A 99 13.85 13.39 9.24
CA LEU A 99 14.36 14.70 8.84
C LEU A 99 15.77 14.63 8.28
N GLU A 100 16.59 13.72 8.77
CA GLU A 100 17.96 13.51 8.33
C GLU A 100 18.08 12.44 7.23
N ALA A 101 16.98 11.76 6.88
CA ALA A 101 16.95 10.80 5.80
C ALA A 101 17.11 11.49 4.43
N ALA A 102 17.93 10.93 3.55
CA ALA A 102 18.05 11.40 2.16
C ALA A 102 16.73 11.27 1.40
N ARG A 103 15.93 10.23 1.70
CA ARG A 103 14.60 9.99 1.13
C ARG A 103 13.71 9.28 2.15
N VAL A 104 12.42 9.60 2.11
CA VAL A 104 11.38 8.89 2.86
C VAL A 104 10.41 8.26 1.86
N VAL A 105 10.17 6.96 2.00
CA VAL A 105 9.29 6.19 1.13
C VAL A 105 8.01 5.85 1.89
N PHE A 106 6.86 5.99 1.26
CA PHE A 106 5.57 5.59 1.82
C PHE A 106 4.64 5.02 0.73
N THR A 107 3.58 4.38 1.19
CA THR A 107 2.66 3.63 0.34
C THR A 107 1.34 4.37 0.09
N SER A 108 1.10 5.52 0.74
CA SER A 108 -0.15 6.27 0.58
C SER A 108 0.02 7.77 0.81
N GLN A 109 -0.85 8.54 0.17
CA GLN A 109 -0.93 10.00 0.36
C GLN A 109 -1.28 10.35 1.81
N SER A 110 -2.14 9.58 2.47
CA SER A 110 -2.51 9.82 3.87
C SER A 110 -1.33 9.71 4.82
N GLN A 111 -0.35 8.84 4.54
CA GLN A 111 0.89 8.76 5.30
C GLN A 111 1.75 10.01 5.09
N GLN A 112 1.84 10.51 3.87
CA GLN A 112 2.54 11.75 3.57
C GLN A 112 1.93 12.94 4.31
N ASP A 113 0.62 13.09 4.22
CA ASP A 113 -0.11 14.19 4.86
C ASP A 113 0.04 14.15 6.38
N PHE A 114 -0.03 12.95 6.96
CA PHE A 114 0.20 12.74 8.39
C PHE A 114 1.59 13.22 8.79
N LEU A 115 2.64 12.79 8.09
CA LEU A 115 4.02 13.18 8.37
C LEU A 115 4.22 14.69 8.23
N ALA A 116 3.68 15.29 7.17
CA ALA A 116 3.75 16.73 6.95
C ALA A 116 3.11 17.54 8.08
N GLN A 117 2.01 17.05 8.67
CA GLN A 117 1.32 17.70 9.79
C GLN A 117 2.07 17.58 11.13
N HIS A 118 2.84 16.52 11.32
CA HIS A 118 3.43 16.19 12.61
C HIS A 118 4.92 16.52 12.72
N LEU A 119 5.56 16.88 11.61
CA LEU A 119 6.94 17.30 11.63
C LEU A 119 7.11 18.72 12.18
N PRO A 120 8.19 19.00 12.90
CA PRO A 120 8.41 20.33 13.48
C PRO A 120 8.38 21.43 12.41
N SER A 121 7.66 22.52 12.67
CA SER A 121 7.50 23.66 11.76
C SER A 121 8.81 24.33 11.31
N LYS A 122 9.90 24.17 12.08
CA LYS A 122 11.25 24.62 11.71
C LYS A 122 11.80 23.95 10.47
N THR A 123 11.22 22.85 10.09
CA THR A 123 11.64 22.01 8.97
C THR A 123 10.65 22.03 7.82
N ALA A 124 9.40 22.45 8.06
CA ALA A 124 8.39 22.57 7.01
C ALA A 124 8.78 23.57 5.91
N ASP A 125 9.52 24.62 6.25
CA ASP A 125 9.99 25.66 5.30
C ASP A 125 11.32 25.31 4.62
N THR A 126 12.05 24.30 5.11
CA THR A 126 13.40 23.94 4.64
C THR A 126 13.56 22.49 4.25
N VAL A 127 12.65 21.62 4.67
CA VAL A 127 12.69 20.20 4.32
C VAL A 127 11.91 19.96 3.06
N PHE A 128 12.60 19.89 1.98
CA PHE A 128 12.17 19.12 0.86
C PHE A 128 12.09 17.66 1.33
N PHE A 129 10.90 17.21 1.73
CA PHE A 129 10.63 15.80 1.80
C PHE A 129 10.84 15.24 0.42
N HIS A 130 11.98 14.66 0.22
CA HIS A 130 12.20 13.81 -0.92
C HIS A 130 11.46 12.50 -0.65
N SER A 131 10.16 12.53 -0.89
CA SER A 131 9.28 11.41 -0.63
C SER A 131 8.92 10.73 -1.94
N THR A 132 8.93 9.43 -1.92
CA THR A 132 8.54 8.60 -3.05
C THR A 132 7.45 7.65 -2.60
N MET A 133 6.31 7.66 -3.31
CA MET A 133 5.26 6.69 -3.08
C MET A 133 5.60 5.41 -3.84
N LEU A 134 5.80 4.31 -3.10
CA LEU A 134 6.03 2.99 -3.68
C LEU A 134 5.01 2.01 -3.11
N PHE A 135 4.42 1.20 -3.98
CA PHE A 135 3.45 0.20 -3.59
C PHE A 135 4.12 -1.14 -3.30
N GLU A 136 3.47 -1.96 -2.48
CA GLU A 136 3.92 -3.33 -2.27
C GLU A 136 3.73 -4.14 -3.55
N PRO A 137 4.79 -4.80 -4.09
CA PRO A 137 4.69 -5.54 -5.33
C PRO A 137 3.81 -6.79 -5.18
N LEU A 138 3.00 -7.05 -6.18
CA LEU A 138 2.24 -8.28 -6.28
C LEU A 138 3.17 -9.49 -6.47
N ASN A 139 2.76 -10.62 -5.91
CA ASN A 139 3.33 -11.91 -6.21
C ASN A 139 3.18 -12.22 -7.73
N PRO A 140 4.21 -12.79 -8.39
CA PRO A 140 4.14 -13.19 -9.80
C PRO A 140 2.93 -14.06 -10.18
N TYR A 141 2.38 -14.81 -9.23
CA TYR A 141 1.15 -15.59 -9.43
C TYR A 141 -0.01 -14.71 -9.92
N TRP A 142 -0.22 -13.55 -9.29
CA TRP A 142 -1.30 -12.63 -9.67
C TRP A 142 -1.05 -11.95 -11.02
N ILE A 143 0.20 -11.61 -11.31
CA ILE A 143 0.59 -10.99 -12.58
C ILE A 143 0.38 -11.96 -13.75
N ASN A 144 0.66 -13.26 -13.53
CA ASN A 144 0.51 -14.29 -14.56
C ASN A 144 -0.95 -14.76 -14.74
N ASN A 145 -1.85 -14.42 -13.83
CA ASN A 145 -3.27 -14.84 -13.83
C ASN A 145 -4.25 -13.67 -13.97
N LEU A 146 -3.91 -12.68 -14.77
CA LEU A 146 -4.81 -11.55 -15.06
C LEU A 146 -6.15 -12.03 -15.59
N HIS A 147 -7.24 -11.41 -15.15
CA HIS A 147 -8.58 -11.70 -15.61
C HIS A 147 -9.33 -10.41 -15.97
N ILE A 148 -10.15 -10.50 -16.99
CA ILE A 148 -11.08 -9.47 -17.44
C ILE A 148 -12.46 -10.08 -17.44
N HIS A 149 -13.39 -9.48 -16.72
CA HIS A 149 -14.78 -9.86 -16.82
C HIS A 149 -15.35 -9.42 -18.18
N PRO A 150 -16.23 -10.20 -18.80
CA PRO A 150 -16.91 -9.73 -20.00
C PRO A 150 -17.79 -8.51 -19.65
N PRO A 151 -17.84 -7.47 -20.50
CA PRO A 151 -18.62 -6.27 -20.23
C PRO A 151 -20.11 -6.58 -20.31
N THR A 152 -20.69 -7.00 -19.20
CA THR A 152 -22.12 -7.32 -19.09
C THR A 152 -22.74 -6.46 -18.01
N ALA A 153 -23.96 -5.98 -18.25
CA ALA A 153 -24.74 -5.34 -17.19
C ALA A 153 -24.96 -6.33 -16.05
N LEU A 154 -24.69 -5.89 -14.81
CA LEU A 154 -24.85 -6.74 -13.65
C LEU A 154 -26.34 -7.00 -13.39
N VAL A 155 -26.77 -8.24 -13.56
CA VAL A 155 -28.12 -8.71 -13.21
C VAL A 155 -28.20 -9.02 -11.71
N HIS A 156 -27.11 -9.56 -11.16
CA HIS A 156 -26.92 -9.84 -9.75
C HIS A 156 -25.62 -9.19 -9.30
N ILE A 157 -25.66 -8.33 -8.28
CA ILE A 157 -24.49 -7.63 -7.76
C ILE A 157 -23.85 -8.46 -6.66
N LYS A 158 -22.63 -8.95 -6.89
CA LYS A 158 -21.89 -9.78 -5.95
C LYS A 158 -20.77 -8.97 -5.31
N LEU A 159 -20.96 -8.63 -4.04
CA LEU A 159 -19.95 -7.93 -3.24
C LEU A 159 -19.01 -8.92 -2.58
N LEU A 160 -17.72 -8.58 -2.52
CA LEU A 160 -16.69 -9.37 -1.85
C LEU A 160 -16.00 -8.56 -0.77
N ASN A 161 -15.92 -9.11 0.44
CA ASN A 161 -15.03 -8.66 1.51
C ASN A 161 -14.03 -9.78 1.82
N VAL A 162 -12.74 -9.45 1.83
CA VAL A 162 -11.65 -10.37 2.21
C VAL A 162 -11.02 -9.91 3.50
N GLY A 163 -11.16 -10.69 4.55
CA GLY A 163 -10.68 -10.39 5.89
C GLY A 163 -11.66 -10.81 6.97
N THR A 164 -11.31 -10.57 8.21
CA THR A 164 -12.19 -10.84 9.36
C THR A 164 -13.32 -9.82 9.43
N ALA A 165 -14.50 -10.28 9.81
CA ALA A 165 -15.64 -9.41 10.11
C ALA A 165 -15.43 -8.76 11.48
N ASP A 166 -14.57 -7.77 11.56
CA ASP A 166 -14.32 -6.99 12.77
C ASP A 166 -15.05 -5.62 12.72
N SER A 167 -14.93 -4.84 13.78
CA SER A 167 -15.55 -3.52 13.88
C SER A 167 -15.03 -2.50 12.85
N ASN A 168 -13.90 -2.75 12.21
CA ASN A 168 -13.29 -1.87 11.21
C ASN A 168 -13.76 -2.20 9.78
N SER A 169 -14.33 -3.38 9.56
CA SER A 169 -14.84 -3.80 8.25
C SER A 169 -16.12 -3.10 7.83
N HIS A 170 -16.80 -2.39 8.75
CA HIS A 170 -18.05 -1.66 8.53
C HIS A 170 -19.17 -2.49 7.87
N LEU A 171 -19.16 -3.81 8.02
CA LEU A 171 -20.11 -4.73 7.36
C LEU A 171 -21.56 -4.46 7.76
N ASP A 172 -21.83 -3.94 8.98
CA ASP A 172 -23.17 -3.54 9.37
C ASP A 172 -23.75 -2.46 8.45
N ALA A 173 -22.95 -1.46 8.10
CA ALA A 173 -23.36 -0.43 7.15
C ALA A 173 -23.59 -1.00 5.75
N VAL A 174 -22.76 -1.96 5.32
CA VAL A 174 -22.95 -2.69 4.05
C VAL A 174 -24.25 -3.46 4.06
N HIS A 175 -24.56 -4.22 5.12
CA HIS A 175 -25.84 -4.92 5.25
C HIS A 175 -27.06 -4.00 5.22
N HIS A 176 -26.95 -2.81 5.85
CA HIS A 176 -27.98 -1.79 5.75
C HIS A 176 -28.15 -1.23 4.34
N ALA A 177 -27.04 -0.98 3.64
CA ALA A 177 -27.07 -0.58 2.23
C ALA A 177 -27.72 -1.64 1.35
N MET A 178 -27.34 -2.90 1.50
CA MET A 178 -27.95 -4.03 0.76
C MET A 178 -29.46 -4.11 1.00
N LYS A 179 -29.95 -4.00 2.24
CA LYS A 179 -31.38 -3.98 2.54
C LYS A 179 -32.12 -2.84 1.84
N LYS A 180 -31.49 -1.66 1.69
CA LYS A 180 -32.06 -0.54 0.93
C LYS A 180 -32.16 -0.85 -0.56
N LEU A 181 -31.14 -1.49 -1.13
CA LEU A 181 -31.12 -1.90 -2.54
C LEU A 181 -32.14 -3.02 -2.82
N GLN A 182 -32.23 -4.02 -1.96
CA GLN A 182 -33.20 -5.10 -2.07
C GLN A 182 -34.66 -4.59 -2.04
N ARG A 183 -34.97 -3.58 -1.21
CA ARG A 183 -36.27 -2.90 -1.23
C ARG A 183 -36.61 -2.21 -2.54
N ARG A 184 -35.60 -1.93 -3.36
CA ARG A 184 -35.73 -1.37 -4.71
C ARG A 184 -35.67 -2.45 -5.80
N ASN A 185 -35.78 -3.72 -5.41
CA ASN A 185 -35.72 -4.90 -6.27
C ASN A 185 -34.37 -5.16 -6.96
N TYR A 186 -33.26 -4.64 -6.39
CA TYR A 186 -31.94 -5.06 -6.85
C TYR A 186 -31.58 -6.41 -6.23
N ASP A 187 -31.04 -7.31 -7.06
CA ASP A 187 -30.49 -8.58 -6.59
C ASP A 187 -29.03 -8.35 -6.19
N ILE A 188 -28.73 -8.52 -4.90
CA ILE A 188 -27.41 -8.22 -4.32
C ILE A 188 -27.04 -9.19 -3.22
N SER A 189 -25.83 -9.68 -3.25
CA SER A 189 -25.26 -10.57 -2.24
C SER A 189 -23.90 -10.06 -1.74
N LEU A 190 -23.50 -10.52 -0.55
CA LEU A 190 -22.20 -10.25 0.05
C LEU A 190 -21.57 -11.57 0.46
N THR A 191 -20.35 -11.78 0.01
CA THR A 191 -19.47 -12.87 0.46
C THR A 191 -18.36 -12.29 1.33
N THR A 192 -18.14 -12.85 2.52
CA THR A 192 -16.99 -12.55 3.36
C THR A 192 -16.14 -13.80 3.50
N VAL A 193 -14.87 -13.69 3.16
CA VAL A 193 -13.90 -14.79 3.26
C VAL A 193 -12.73 -14.37 4.15
N GLY A 194 -12.21 -15.32 4.93
CA GLY A 194 -11.05 -15.13 5.79
C GLY A 194 -9.74 -15.41 5.06
N ASP A 195 -8.82 -16.07 5.79
CA ASP A 195 -7.53 -16.46 5.24
C ASP A 195 -7.69 -17.61 4.24
N LEU A 196 -7.36 -17.31 2.99
CA LEU A 196 -7.37 -18.24 1.86
C LEU A 196 -6.00 -18.21 1.19
N THR A 197 -5.65 -19.29 0.50
CA THR A 197 -4.49 -19.34 -0.39
C THR A 197 -4.67 -18.40 -1.59
N ASP A 198 -3.59 -18.05 -2.27
CA ASP A 198 -3.67 -17.21 -3.48
C ASP A 198 -4.55 -17.86 -4.57
N GLU A 199 -4.54 -19.18 -4.68
CA GLU A 199 -5.33 -19.93 -5.66
C GLU A 199 -6.84 -19.88 -5.35
N GLU A 200 -7.22 -20.10 -4.08
CA GLU A 200 -8.61 -19.98 -3.62
C GLU A 200 -9.14 -18.54 -3.76
N LEU A 201 -8.28 -17.56 -3.44
CA LEU A 201 -8.63 -16.13 -3.58
C LEU A 201 -8.84 -15.74 -5.03
N LEU A 202 -8.04 -16.28 -5.95
CA LEU A 202 -8.19 -16.03 -7.38
C LEU A 202 -9.60 -16.38 -7.87
N ASP A 203 -10.07 -17.57 -7.50
CA ASP A 203 -11.40 -18.03 -7.85
C ASP A 203 -12.49 -17.18 -7.20
N VAL A 204 -12.28 -16.77 -5.94
CA VAL A 204 -13.21 -15.89 -5.24
C VAL A 204 -13.32 -14.54 -5.93
N TYR A 205 -12.19 -13.90 -6.26
CA TYR A 205 -12.21 -12.61 -6.98
C TYR A 205 -12.95 -12.73 -8.33
N ARG A 206 -12.65 -13.76 -9.14
CA ARG A 206 -13.27 -13.98 -10.46
C ARG A 206 -14.78 -14.21 -10.45
N ASN A 207 -15.32 -14.64 -9.32
CA ASN A 207 -16.74 -14.91 -9.14
C ASN A 207 -17.54 -13.76 -8.52
N HIS A 208 -16.92 -12.60 -8.30
CA HIS A 208 -17.53 -11.42 -7.70
C HIS A 208 -17.40 -10.20 -8.62
N ASP A 209 -18.14 -9.13 -8.32
CA ASP A 209 -18.25 -7.96 -9.18
C ASP A 209 -17.63 -6.71 -8.57
N ILE A 210 -17.67 -6.56 -7.23
CA ILE A 210 -17.15 -5.38 -6.51
C ILE A 210 -16.40 -5.85 -5.27
N PHE A 211 -15.16 -5.41 -5.14
CA PHE A 211 -14.36 -5.65 -3.93
C PHE A 211 -14.54 -4.52 -2.91
N LEU A 212 -14.75 -4.87 -1.65
CA LEU A 212 -14.91 -3.93 -0.53
C LEU A 212 -13.59 -3.80 0.26
N GLN A 213 -13.02 -2.60 0.27
CA GLN A 213 -11.84 -2.24 1.06
C GLN A 213 -12.21 -1.13 2.05
N LEU A 214 -13.09 -1.43 3.01
CA LEU A 214 -13.71 -0.43 3.89
C LEU A 214 -12.95 -0.17 5.20
N ASP A 215 -11.87 -0.89 5.45
CA ASP A 215 -11.03 -0.67 6.62
C ASP A 215 -10.28 0.67 6.50
N GLU A 216 -10.52 1.57 7.47
CA GLU A 216 -9.89 2.89 7.54
C GLU A 216 -8.49 2.84 8.18
N LYS A 217 -8.19 1.81 8.99
CA LYS A 217 -6.97 1.76 9.83
C LYS A 217 -5.85 0.91 9.24
N THR A 218 -6.20 -0.27 8.77
CA THR A 218 -5.24 -1.29 8.31
C THR A 218 -5.61 -1.86 6.94
N PRO A 219 -5.95 -1.00 5.96
CA PRO A 219 -6.30 -1.50 4.63
C PRO A 219 -5.10 -2.20 3.99
N SER A 220 -5.35 -3.30 3.32
CA SER A 220 -4.33 -4.05 2.60
C SER A 220 -4.18 -3.56 1.16
N THR A 221 -3.07 -2.87 0.85
CA THR A 221 -2.75 -2.50 -0.53
C THR A 221 -2.57 -3.72 -1.42
N GLN A 222 -2.12 -4.84 -0.86
CA GLN A 222 -1.99 -6.10 -1.57
C GLN A 222 -3.38 -6.62 -2.02
N ARG A 223 -4.38 -6.64 -1.14
CA ARG A 223 -5.75 -7.07 -1.48
C ARG A 223 -6.39 -6.16 -2.54
N PHE A 224 -6.15 -4.87 -2.42
CA PHE A 224 -6.55 -3.88 -3.41
C PHE A 224 -5.94 -4.19 -4.78
N ALA A 225 -4.63 -4.40 -4.85
CA ALA A 225 -3.94 -4.74 -6.08
C ALA A 225 -4.39 -6.09 -6.67
N GLN A 226 -4.62 -7.09 -5.81
CA GLN A 226 -5.16 -8.40 -6.21
C GLN A 226 -6.54 -8.25 -6.86
N ALA A 227 -7.46 -7.50 -6.25
CA ALA A 227 -8.79 -7.25 -6.82
C ALA A 227 -8.70 -6.57 -8.20
N LEU A 228 -7.88 -5.53 -8.34
CA LEU A 228 -7.65 -4.86 -9.62
C LEU A 228 -7.04 -5.78 -10.67
N SER A 229 -6.13 -6.68 -10.29
CA SER A 229 -5.55 -7.66 -11.21
C SER A 229 -6.58 -8.65 -11.77
N GLN A 230 -7.69 -8.81 -11.09
CA GLN A 230 -8.82 -9.62 -11.52
C GLN A 230 -9.98 -8.80 -12.12
N GLY A 231 -9.74 -7.51 -12.43
CA GLY A 231 -10.72 -6.64 -13.07
C GLY A 231 -11.82 -6.14 -12.15
N LEU A 232 -11.74 -6.36 -10.83
CA LEU A 232 -12.77 -5.91 -9.91
C LEU A 232 -12.60 -4.42 -9.54
N PRO A 233 -13.61 -3.59 -9.76
CA PRO A 233 -13.66 -2.27 -9.18
C PRO A 233 -13.70 -2.35 -7.65
N VAL A 234 -13.01 -1.40 -7.00
CA VAL A 234 -12.88 -1.36 -5.54
C VAL A 234 -13.75 -0.26 -4.95
N LEU A 235 -14.57 -0.62 -3.97
CA LEU A 235 -15.25 0.33 -3.10
C LEU A 235 -14.39 0.51 -1.85
N TYR A 236 -13.76 1.66 -1.69
CA TYR A 236 -12.77 1.89 -0.64
C TYR A 236 -13.16 3.01 0.30
N ALA A 237 -12.67 2.93 1.54
CA ALA A 237 -12.95 3.95 2.55
C ALA A 237 -12.30 5.29 2.17
N GLN A 238 -13.07 6.38 2.25
CA GLN A 238 -12.54 7.76 2.21
C GLN A 238 -11.51 7.93 3.34
N LYS A 239 -10.40 8.63 3.03
CA LYS A 239 -9.27 8.83 3.94
C LYS A 239 -8.51 7.54 4.31
N GLY A 240 -8.82 6.42 3.65
CA GLY A 240 -8.04 5.21 3.75
C GLY A 240 -6.79 5.25 2.86
N ILE A 241 -6.00 4.17 2.92
CA ILE A 241 -4.74 4.05 2.17
C ILE A 241 -4.93 4.13 0.65
N CYS A 242 -6.11 3.75 0.15
CA CYS A 242 -6.43 3.77 -1.28
C CYS A 242 -6.90 5.15 -1.76
N ASP A 243 -7.20 6.06 -0.83
CA ASP A 243 -7.65 7.41 -1.16
C ASP A 243 -6.50 8.21 -1.79
N GLY A 244 -6.75 8.80 -2.94
CA GLY A 244 -5.75 9.56 -3.70
C GLY A 244 -4.80 8.71 -4.57
N ILE A 245 -4.81 7.37 -4.50
CA ILE A 245 -4.00 6.52 -5.38
C ILE A 245 -4.49 6.63 -6.83
N PHE A 246 -5.80 6.55 -7.02
CA PHE A 246 -6.42 6.65 -8.33
C PHE A 246 -7.46 7.76 -8.37
N LYS A 247 -7.59 8.37 -9.54
CA LYS A 247 -8.73 9.27 -9.79
C LYS A 247 -10.03 8.48 -9.61
N GLU A 248 -10.97 9.04 -8.87
CA GLU A 248 -12.28 8.44 -8.64
C GLU A 248 -12.94 8.03 -9.97
N GLY A 249 -13.49 6.83 -9.99
CA GLY A 249 -14.10 6.23 -11.18
C GLY A 249 -13.14 5.46 -12.09
N LEU A 250 -11.82 5.52 -11.87
CA LEU A 250 -10.87 4.76 -12.71
C LEU A 250 -10.70 3.31 -12.27
N ALA A 251 -10.54 3.08 -10.97
CA ALA A 251 -10.35 1.75 -10.41
C ALA A 251 -11.42 1.39 -9.35
N GLY A 252 -12.25 2.37 -9.01
CA GLY A 252 -13.28 2.26 -7.99
C GLY A 252 -13.70 3.62 -7.46
N TYR A 253 -14.31 3.62 -6.30
CA TYR A 253 -14.88 4.82 -5.70
C TYR A 253 -14.59 4.89 -4.21
N ALA A 254 -14.26 6.09 -3.74
CA ALA A 254 -14.19 6.41 -2.34
C ALA A 254 -15.60 6.52 -1.74
N VAL A 255 -15.80 6.01 -0.53
CA VAL A 255 -17.08 6.02 0.16
C VAL A 255 -16.90 6.29 1.65
N ASN A 256 -17.88 6.94 2.29
CA ASN A 256 -17.96 6.95 3.74
C ASN A 256 -18.40 5.55 4.23
N PRO A 257 -17.51 4.75 4.83
CA PRO A 257 -17.81 3.36 5.16
C PRO A 257 -18.88 3.20 6.25
N LYS A 258 -19.21 4.29 6.98
CA LYS A 258 -20.24 4.33 8.03
C LYS A 258 -21.61 4.73 7.49
N SER A 259 -21.71 5.15 6.23
CA SER A 259 -22.96 5.62 5.62
C SER A 259 -23.58 4.59 4.69
N ALA A 260 -24.64 3.95 5.13
CA ALA A 260 -25.39 3.00 4.30
C ALA A 260 -26.01 3.64 3.05
N ASP A 261 -26.32 4.95 3.09
CA ASP A 261 -26.82 5.67 1.91
C ASP A 261 -25.75 5.90 0.88
N ASP A 262 -24.57 6.30 1.31
CA ASP A 262 -23.43 6.52 0.43
C ASP A 262 -22.97 5.19 -0.18
N LEU A 263 -22.84 4.13 0.62
CA LEU A 263 -22.57 2.78 0.15
C LEU A 263 -23.59 2.32 -0.92
N ALA A 264 -24.89 2.44 -0.64
CA ALA A 264 -25.94 2.01 -1.58
C ALA A 264 -25.88 2.80 -2.90
N LYS A 265 -25.71 4.13 -2.83
CA LYS A 265 -25.57 5.00 -4.01
C LYS A 265 -24.35 4.62 -4.85
N THR A 266 -23.21 4.40 -4.19
CA THR A 266 -21.93 4.13 -4.87
C THR A 266 -21.92 2.73 -5.47
N ILE A 267 -22.50 1.72 -4.80
CA ILE A 267 -22.67 0.38 -5.36
C ILE A 267 -23.47 0.43 -6.66
N LEU A 268 -24.59 1.18 -6.71
CA LEU A 268 -25.36 1.34 -7.93
C LEU A 268 -24.58 2.06 -9.02
N ASN A 269 -23.86 3.12 -8.68
CA ASN A 269 -23.03 3.84 -9.64
C ASN A 269 -21.97 2.93 -10.29
N ILE A 270 -21.32 2.08 -9.48
CA ILE A 270 -20.37 1.09 -10.00
C ILE A 270 -21.11 0.07 -10.90
N SER A 271 -22.26 -0.43 -10.46
CA SER A 271 -23.04 -1.39 -11.23
C SER A 271 -23.48 -0.85 -12.60
N ASP A 272 -23.95 0.40 -12.65
CA ASP A 272 -24.37 1.08 -13.88
C ASP A 272 -23.19 1.34 -14.84
N LEU A 273 -21.99 1.58 -14.30
CA LEU A 273 -20.78 1.88 -15.05
C LEU A 273 -19.80 0.70 -15.15
N PHE A 274 -20.20 -0.50 -14.73
CA PHE A 274 -19.32 -1.64 -14.52
C PHE A 274 -18.39 -1.90 -15.72
N GLY A 275 -18.93 -2.09 -16.91
CA GLY A 275 -18.13 -2.35 -18.11
C GLY A 275 -17.18 -1.20 -18.49
N THR A 276 -17.53 0.04 -18.14
CA THR A 276 -16.66 1.21 -18.37
C THR A 276 -15.51 1.24 -17.38
N ILE A 277 -15.78 1.00 -16.10
CA ILE A 277 -14.77 0.98 -15.02
C ILE A 277 -13.78 -0.16 -15.28
N GLU A 278 -14.27 -1.32 -15.62
CA GLU A 278 -13.43 -2.47 -15.96
C GLU A 278 -12.47 -2.17 -17.12
N GLN A 279 -12.98 -1.58 -18.22
CA GLN A 279 -12.10 -1.15 -19.32
C GLN A 279 -11.07 -0.11 -18.88
N GLN A 280 -11.42 0.76 -17.95
CA GLN A 280 -10.49 1.74 -17.39
C GLN A 280 -9.43 1.08 -16.52
N ILE A 281 -9.79 0.13 -15.66
CA ILE A 281 -8.85 -0.68 -14.88
C ILE A 281 -7.82 -1.32 -15.80
N MET A 282 -8.27 -1.90 -16.92
CA MET A 282 -7.38 -2.51 -17.90
C MET A 282 -6.45 -1.51 -18.61
N ARG A 283 -6.94 -0.31 -18.93
CA ARG A 283 -6.14 0.75 -19.59
C ARG A 283 -5.08 1.35 -18.68
N LEU A 284 -5.34 1.43 -17.38
CA LEU A 284 -4.42 2.01 -16.42
C LEU A 284 -3.19 1.13 -16.18
N HIS A 285 -3.22 -0.14 -16.61
CA HIS A 285 -2.22 -1.12 -16.21
C HIS A 285 -1.88 -1.00 -14.71
N PRO A 286 -2.91 -1.13 -13.81
CA PRO A 286 -2.67 -0.94 -12.37
C PRO A 286 -1.56 -1.85 -11.85
N LEU A 287 -1.25 -2.90 -12.59
CA LEU A 287 -0.15 -3.81 -12.32
C LEU A 287 1.23 -3.18 -12.52
N GLY A 288 1.39 -2.18 -13.39
CA GLY A 288 2.66 -1.46 -13.52
C GLY A 288 3.09 -0.85 -12.19
N LEU A 289 2.13 -0.38 -11.39
CA LEU A 289 2.41 0.17 -10.06
C LEU A 289 2.75 -0.91 -9.02
N PHE A 290 2.26 -2.12 -9.22
CA PHE A 290 2.41 -3.26 -8.31
C PHE A 290 3.34 -4.35 -8.86
N ASP A 291 3.91 -4.15 -10.05
CA ASP A 291 4.88 -5.07 -10.64
C ASP A 291 6.28 -4.81 -10.06
N ALA A 292 6.88 -5.85 -9.51
CA ALA A 292 8.21 -5.78 -8.94
C ALA A 292 9.29 -5.32 -9.96
N LYS A 293 9.12 -5.69 -11.23
CA LYS A 293 10.03 -5.27 -12.31
C LYS A 293 9.91 -3.77 -12.61
N GLU A 294 8.72 -3.20 -12.56
CA GLU A 294 8.53 -1.77 -12.74
C GLU A 294 9.00 -0.99 -11.50
N GLN A 295 8.75 -1.54 -10.32
CA GLN A 295 9.23 -0.94 -9.07
C GLN A 295 10.76 -0.98 -8.95
N SER A 296 11.44 -1.97 -9.52
CA SER A 296 12.91 -2.02 -9.48
C SER A 296 13.54 -0.77 -10.10
N ARG A 297 12.99 -0.27 -11.22
CA ARG A 297 13.44 0.98 -11.85
C ARG A 297 13.23 2.21 -10.95
N GLN A 298 12.12 2.23 -10.20
CA GLN A 298 11.86 3.30 -9.24
C GLN A 298 12.86 3.25 -8.08
N TRP A 299 13.26 2.05 -7.66
CA TRP A 299 14.29 1.87 -6.64
C TRP A 299 15.68 2.28 -7.12
N GLU A 300 16.07 1.93 -8.36
CA GLU A 300 17.30 2.41 -8.96
C GLU A 300 17.39 3.94 -8.91
N HIS A 301 16.35 4.59 -9.40
CA HIS A 301 16.25 6.05 -9.38
C HIS A 301 16.23 6.64 -7.95
N LEU A 302 15.60 5.96 -7.01
CA LEU A 302 15.60 6.34 -5.59
C LEU A 302 17.02 6.35 -5.02
N TYR A 303 17.81 5.30 -5.29
CA TYR A 303 19.18 5.21 -4.78
C TYR A 303 20.13 6.21 -5.44
N GLU A 304 20.06 6.36 -6.77
CA GLU A 304 20.85 7.36 -7.49
C GLU A 304 20.62 8.77 -6.95
N ASN A 305 19.37 9.14 -6.71
CA ASN A 305 18.99 10.44 -6.15
C ASN A 305 19.26 10.59 -4.65
N SER A 306 19.65 9.54 -3.97
CA SER A 306 20.01 9.61 -2.53
C SER A 306 21.47 9.99 -2.30
N LEU A 307 22.30 9.93 -3.36
CA LEU A 307 23.72 10.33 -3.31
C LEU A 307 23.93 11.84 -3.56
N CYS A 308 22.90 12.55 -4.02
CA CYS A 308 22.93 13.99 -4.26
C CYS A 308 22.43 14.77 -3.06
#